data_89a90a2e7c55dcd0507698358fb305c7
#
_entry.id   89a90a2e7c55dcd0507698358fb305c7
#
_cell.length_a   1.000
_cell.length_b   1.000
_cell.length_c   1.000
_cell.angle_alpha   90.00
_cell.angle_beta   90.00
_cell.angle_gamma   90.00
#
_symmetry.space_group_name_H-M   'P 1'
#
loop_
_entity.id
_entity.type
_entity.pdbx_description
1 polymer ?
#
loop_
_entity_poly.entity_id
_entity_poly.type
_entity_poly.pdbx_seq_one_letter_code
_entity_poly.pdbx_strand_id
1 'polypeptide(L)'
;QEFYNEGDIWESDGRTWTIKEGIKQNITKLDKAKKAHVVPLLCPKCKKIMKNRNDKPFYNIHKMCFDCVIDFESNLKQQGKWEDYQINIKNGEIDKQIEDFKAYIKDRLEESNDGFVSENGEVEKWVGKVNKDKVEEYTQQAITYLESLKQ
;
A
#
# COMPACT_ATOMS: atom_id res chain seq x y z
N GLN A 1 10.72 -15.34 30.75
CA GLN A 1 11.18 -14.30 29.79
C GLN A 1 11.21 -14.94 28.41
N GLU A 2 10.34 -14.45 27.52
CA GLU A 2 10.35 -14.86 26.12
C GLU A 2 11.56 -14.20 25.46
N PHE A 3 12.47 -15.01 24.94
CA PHE A 3 13.63 -14.52 24.20
C PHE A 3 13.28 -14.50 22.71
N TYR A 4 13.29 -13.31 22.11
CA TYR A 4 13.09 -13.12 20.68
C TYR A 4 14.46 -12.95 20.00
N ASN A 5 14.61 -13.56 18.83
CA ASN A 5 15.82 -13.46 18.01
C ASN A 5 15.69 -12.32 16.99
N GLU A 6 16.81 -11.97 16.39
CA GLU A 6 16.83 -10.98 15.33
C GLU A 6 15.99 -11.42 14.12
N GLY A 7 15.06 -10.56 13.71
CA GLY A 7 14.11 -10.85 12.62
C GLY A 7 12.79 -11.48 13.07
N ASP A 8 12.65 -11.87 14.32
CA ASP A 8 11.37 -12.37 14.84
C ASP A 8 10.30 -11.26 14.81
N ILE A 9 9.06 -11.67 14.53
CA ILE A 9 7.90 -10.78 14.53
C ILE A 9 6.86 -11.33 15.49
N TRP A 10 6.44 -10.51 16.44
CA TRP A 10 5.40 -10.87 17.40
C TRP A 10 4.44 -9.73 17.67
N GLU A 11 3.28 -10.02 18.21
CA GLU A 11 2.30 -9.03 18.62
C GLU A 11 2.26 -8.94 20.15
N SER A 12 2.32 -7.71 20.67
CA SER A 12 2.16 -7.39 22.07
C SER A 12 1.53 -6.01 22.22
N ASP A 13 0.57 -5.89 23.11
CA ASP A 13 -0.15 -4.63 23.40
C ASP A 13 -0.79 -3.97 22.16
N GLY A 14 -1.33 -4.79 21.25
CA GLY A 14 -1.94 -4.30 20.01
C GLY A 14 -0.95 -3.74 18.99
N ARG A 15 0.34 -4.01 19.17
CA ARG A 15 1.42 -3.56 18.26
C ARG A 15 2.24 -4.73 17.78
N THR A 16 2.73 -4.62 16.55
CA THR A 16 3.65 -5.59 15.95
C THR A 16 5.09 -5.16 16.21
N TRP A 17 5.87 -6.04 16.80
CA TRP A 17 7.25 -5.80 17.16
C TRP A 17 8.22 -6.66 16.36
N THR A 18 9.43 -6.18 16.18
CA THR A 18 10.55 -6.94 15.61
C THR A 18 11.86 -6.52 16.26
N ILE A 19 12.88 -7.35 16.12
CA ILE A 19 14.26 -7.01 16.48
C ILE A 19 15.06 -6.77 15.20
N LYS A 20 15.68 -5.59 15.10
CA LYS A 20 16.65 -5.24 14.06
C LYS A 20 17.89 -4.66 14.68
N GLU A 21 19.04 -5.19 14.29
CA GLU A 21 20.34 -4.75 14.81
C GLU A 21 20.38 -4.77 16.34
N GLY A 22 19.77 -5.79 16.94
CA GLY A 22 19.67 -5.96 18.39
C GLY A 22 18.71 -5.00 19.10
N ILE A 23 17.96 -4.17 18.36
CA ILE A 23 17.02 -3.19 18.93
C ILE A 23 15.58 -3.63 18.67
N LYS A 24 14.79 -3.69 19.76
CA LYS A 24 13.34 -3.91 19.68
C LYS A 24 12.66 -2.71 19.05
N GLN A 25 11.99 -2.91 17.93
CA GLN A 25 11.32 -1.88 17.15
C GLN A 25 9.87 -2.24 16.88
N ASN A 26 9.01 -1.22 16.87
CA ASN A 26 7.61 -1.38 16.47
C ASN A 26 7.49 -1.26 14.93
N ILE A 27 6.81 -2.21 14.31
CA ILE A 27 6.49 -2.17 12.88
C ILE A 27 5.19 -1.37 12.71
N THR A 28 5.28 -0.22 12.06
CA THR A 28 4.12 0.65 11.80
C THR A 28 3.64 0.53 10.36
N LYS A 29 2.40 0.99 10.11
CA LYS A 29 1.88 1.14 8.73
C LYS A 29 2.76 2.05 7.89
N LEU A 30 3.39 3.06 8.54
CA LEU A 30 4.33 3.98 7.90
C LEU A 30 5.59 3.28 7.38
N ASP A 31 6.09 2.26 8.09
CA ASP A 31 7.27 1.49 7.66
C ASP A 31 6.95 0.69 6.40
N LYS A 32 5.75 0.13 6.30
CA LYS A 32 5.29 -0.55 5.08
C LYS A 32 5.17 0.43 3.90
N ALA A 33 4.60 1.62 4.15
CA ALA A 33 4.49 2.67 3.15
C ALA A 33 5.87 3.18 2.68
N LYS A 34 6.81 3.40 3.60
CA LYS A 34 8.19 3.78 3.27
C LYS A 34 8.87 2.73 2.38
N LYS A 35 8.75 1.44 2.73
CA LYS A 35 9.33 0.35 1.92
C LYS A 35 8.74 0.28 0.51
N ALA A 36 7.43 0.53 0.37
CA ALA A 36 6.76 0.51 -0.93
C ALA A 36 7.25 1.62 -1.88
N HIS A 37 7.78 2.72 -1.35
CA HIS A 37 8.26 3.87 -2.12
C HIS A 37 9.79 3.93 -2.28
N VAL A 38 10.53 2.95 -1.78
CA VAL A 38 11.98 2.89 -1.96
C VAL A 38 12.32 2.50 -3.38
N VAL A 39 13.04 3.39 -4.07
CA VAL A 39 13.62 3.12 -5.38
C VAL A 39 15.05 2.62 -5.16
N PRO A 40 15.41 1.43 -5.67
CA PRO A 40 16.77 0.91 -5.54
C PRO A 40 17.78 1.78 -6.30
N LEU A 41 19.01 1.77 -5.84
CA LEU A 41 20.10 2.50 -6.50
C LEU A 41 20.41 1.94 -7.90
N LEU A 42 20.28 0.63 -8.05
CA LEU A 42 20.56 -0.08 -9.29
C LEU A 42 19.27 -0.57 -9.96
N CYS A 43 19.18 -0.43 -11.28
CA CYS A 43 18.09 -1.01 -12.04
C CYS A 43 18.09 -2.54 -11.92
N PRO A 44 16.95 -3.18 -11.57
CA PRO A 44 16.87 -4.64 -11.47
C PRO A 44 17.17 -5.36 -12.79
N LYS A 45 16.87 -4.72 -13.92
CA LYS A 45 17.02 -5.31 -15.25
C LYS A 45 18.44 -5.16 -15.82
N CYS A 46 18.98 -3.93 -15.91
CA CYS A 46 20.26 -3.67 -16.54
C CYS A 46 21.42 -3.46 -15.54
N LYS A 47 21.17 -3.44 -14.23
CA LYS A 47 22.14 -3.27 -13.16
C LYS A 47 22.90 -1.93 -13.18
N LYS A 48 22.50 -0.97 -14.01
CA LYS A 48 23.08 0.37 -14.02
C LYS A 48 22.53 1.23 -12.88
N ILE A 49 23.30 2.18 -12.43
CA ILE A 49 22.87 3.14 -11.42
C ILE A 49 21.79 4.05 -12.01
N MET A 50 20.66 4.14 -11.33
CA MET A 50 19.52 4.99 -11.70
C MET A 50 19.81 6.44 -11.28
N LYS A 51 20.44 7.22 -12.15
CA LYS A 51 20.79 8.64 -11.92
C LYS A 51 19.83 9.62 -12.60
N ASN A 52 19.10 9.16 -13.62
CA ASN A 52 18.24 10.02 -14.41
C ASN A 52 17.04 10.48 -13.58
N ARG A 53 16.65 11.73 -13.75
CA ARG A 53 15.43 12.30 -13.13
C ARG A 53 14.18 11.47 -13.43
N ASN A 54 14.13 10.85 -14.59
CA ASN A 54 12.99 10.05 -15.04
C ASN A 54 13.03 8.60 -14.50
N ASP A 55 14.15 8.12 -13.95
CA ASP A 55 14.27 6.74 -13.49
C ASP A 55 13.29 6.42 -12.35
N LYS A 56 13.13 7.32 -11.40
CA LYS A 56 12.25 7.12 -10.25
C LYS A 56 10.78 6.94 -10.63
N PRO A 57 10.13 7.85 -11.40
CA PRO A 57 8.74 7.67 -11.79
C PRO A 57 8.53 6.44 -12.68
N PHE A 58 9.44 6.16 -13.62
CA PHE A 58 9.33 4.98 -14.47
C PHE A 58 9.57 3.68 -13.71
N TYR A 59 10.48 3.66 -12.74
CA TYR A 59 10.64 2.51 -11.86
C TYR A 59 9.38 2.23 -11.03
N ASN A 60 8.72 3.26 -10.53
CA ASN A 60 7.49 3.07 -9.76
C ASN A 60 6.38 2.40 -10.56
N ILE A 61 6.29 2.68 -11.86
CA ILE A 61 5.27 2.12 -12.75
C ILE A 61 5.72 0.78 -13.34
N HIS A 62 6.92 0.71 -13.92
CA HIS A 62 7.40 -0.41 -14.74
C HIS A 62 8.44 -1.29 -14.06
N LYS A 63 8.95 -0.91 -12.87
CA LYS A 63 9.99 -1.62 -12.11
C LYS A 63 11.33 -1.77 -12.84
N MET A 64 11.66 -0.80 -13.68
CA MET A 64 12.95 -0.71 -14.40
C MET A 64 13.32 0.76 -14.64
N CYS A 65 14.60 1.01 -14.98
CA CYS A 65 15.06 2.36 -15.27
C CYS A 65 14.46 2.91 -16.57
N PHE A 66 14.56 4.21 -16.77
CA PHE A 66 14.00 4.88 -17.95
C PHE A 66 14.51 4.30 -19.29
N ASP A 67 15.80 4.03 -19.42
CA ASP A 67 16.36 3.43 -20.64
C ASP A 67 15.81 2.04 -20.91
N CYS A 68 15.68 1.20 -19.88
CA CYS A 68 15.05 -0.11 -20.02
C CYS A 68 13.58 -0.02 -20.40
N VAL A 69 12.86 0.98 -19.91
CA VAL A 69 11.46 1.21 -20.28
C VAL A 69 11.32 1.58 -21.75
N ILE A 70 12.20 2.43 -22.28
CA ILE A 70 12.19 2.78 -23.71
C ILE A 70 12.36 1.55 -24.58
N ASP A 71 13.35 0.71 -24.28
CA ASP A 71 13.59 -0.53 -25.02
C ASP A 71 12.41 -1.52 -24.87
N PHE A 72 11.86 -1.64 -23.69
CA PHE A 72 10.72 -2.49 -23.41
C PHE A 72 9.46 -2.03 -24.17
N GLU A 73 9.17 -0.71 -24.15
CA GLU A 73 8.07 -0.10 -24.89
C GLU A 73 8.21 -0.33 -26.40
N SER A 74 9.40 -0.09 -26.92
CA SER A 74 9.70 -0.31 -28.35
C SER A 74 9.46 -1.75 -28.76
N ASN A 75 9.93 -2.72 -27.96
CA ASN A 75 9.71 -4.14 -28.22
C ASN A 75 8.23 -4.53 -28.18
N LEU A 76 7.49 -4.03 -27.22
CA LEU A 76 6.04 -4.30 -27.10
C LEU A 76 5.25 -3.69 -28.27
N LYS A 77 5.62 -2.48 -28.72
CA LYS A 77 5.02 -1.84 -29.89
C LYS A 77 5.26 -2.64 -31.16
N GLN A 78 6.47 -3.15 -31.37
CA GLN A 78 6.79 -4.03 -32.49
C GLN A 78 6.00 -5.34 -32.46
N GLN A 79 5.69 -5.86 -31.28
CA GLN A 79 4.88 -7.08 -31.11
C GLN A 79 3.36 -6.81 -31.14
N GLY A 80 2.92 -5.55 -31.19
CA GLY A 80 1.51 -5.17 -31.13
C GLY A 80 0.86 -5.38 -29.74
N LYS A 81 1.66 -5.52 -28.68
CA LYS A 81 1.19 -5.83 -27.31
C LYS A 81 1.21 -4.62 -26.38
N TRP A 82 1.56 -3.46 -26.88
CA TRP A 82 1.71 -2.27 -26.02
C TRP A 82 0.38 -1.82 -25.40
N GLU A 83 -0.71 -1.83 -26.16
CA GLU A 83 -2.03 -1.44 -25.67
C GLU A 83 -2.52 -2.39 -24.57
N ASP A 84 -2.36 -3.71 -24.77
CA ASP A 84 -2.72 -4.71 -23.77
C ASP A 84 -1.92 -4.54 -22.48
N TYR A 85 -0.64 -4.22 -22.59
CA TYR A 85 0.21 -3.93 -21.45
C TYR A 85 -0.26 -2.68 -20.68
N GLN A 86 -0.62 -1.61 -21.37
CA GLN A 86 -1.15 -0.40 -20.75
C GLN A 86 -2.48 -0.65 -20.04
N ILE A 87 -3.37 -1.44 -20.63
CA ILE A 87 -4.63 -1.85 -20.03
C ILE A 87 -4.38 -2.65 -18.74
N ASN A 88 -3.44 -3.58 -18.76
CA ASN A 88 -3.07 -4.36 -17.58
C ASN A 88 -2.52 -3.49 -16.44
N ILE A 89 -1.67 -2.53 -16.74
CA ILE A 89 -1.17 -1.55 -15.76
C ILE A 89 -2.33 -0.74 -15.15
N LYS A 90 -3.20 -0.22 -15.98
CA LYS A 90 -4.38 0.55 -15.55
C LYS A 90 -5.31 -0.26 -14.65
N ASN A 91 -5.61 -1.49 -15.06
CA ASN A 91 -6.46 -2.38 -14.27
C ASN A 91 -5.81 -2.74 -12.93
N GLY A 92 -4.49 -2.94 -12.90
CA GLY A 92 -3.74 -3.18 -11.67
C GLY A 92 -3.76 -1.97 -10.72
N GLU A 93 -3.70 -0.75 -11.23
CA GLU A 93 -3.85 0.47 -10.43
C GLU A 93 -5.26 0.60 -9.84
N ILE A 94 -6.29 0.27 -10.62
CA ILE A 94 -7.68 0.24 -10.13
C ILE A 94 -7.85 -0.80 -9.02
N ASP A 95 -7.31 -2.00 -9.17
CA ASP A 95 -7.33 -3.03 -8.14
C ASP A 95 -6.66 -2.56 -6.85
N LYS A 96 -5.52 -1.88 -6.97
CA LYS A 96 -4.83 -1.29 -5.83
C LYS A 96 -5.66 -0.21 -5.14
N GLN A 97 -6.30 0.67 -5.90
CA GLN A 97 -7.21 1.67 -5.34
C GLN A 97 -8.37 1.05 -4.59
N ILE A 98 -8.94 -0.03 -5.09
CA ILE A 98 -10.02 -0.79 -4.42
C ILE A 98 -9.52 -1.36 -3.09
N GLU A 99 -8.34 -1.98 -3.07
CA GLU A 99 -7.75 -2.54 -1.84
C GLU A 99 -7.43 -1.43 -0.82
N ASP A 100 -6.83 -0.32 -1.25
CA ASP A 100 -6.52 0.82 -0.39
C ASP A 100 -7.81 1.45 0.19
N PHE A 101 -8.86 1.54 -0.61
CA PHE A 101 -10.16 2.03 -0.17
C PHE A 101 -10.82 1.10 0.85
N LYS A 102 -10.81 -0.21 0.62
CA LYS A 102 -11.31 -1.20 1.59
C LYS A 102 -10.56 -1.12 2.92
N ALA A 103 -9.23 -0.99 2.87
CA ALA A 103 -8.39 -0.85 4.06
C ALA A 103 -8.72 0.46 4.81
N TYR A 104 -8.90 1.56 4.09
CA TYR A 104 -9.29 2.84 4.66
C TYR A 104 -10.64 2.77 5.39
N ILE A 105 -11.65 2.18 4.75
CA ILE A 105 -12.99 2.03 5.37
C ILE A 105 -12.91 1.15 6.62
N LYS A 106 -12.16 0.04 6.56
CA LYS A 106 -11.94 -0.83 7.71
C LYS A 106 -11.32 -0.07 8.88
N ASP A 107 -10.25 0.69 8.63
CA ASP A 107 -9.57 1.49 9.65
C ASP A 107 -10.53 2.54 10.27
N ARG A 108 -11.34 3.19 9.45
CA ARG A 108 -12.32 4.18 9.93
C ARG A 108 -13.43 3.56 10.79
N LEU A 109 -13.89 2.37 10.44
CA LEU A 109 -14.88 1.65 11.25
C LEU A 109 -14.30 1.17 12.57
N GLU A 110 -13.04 0.76 12.60
CA GLU A 110 -12.33 0.39 13.83
C GLU A 110 -12.15 1.63 14.73
N GLU A 111 -11.66 2.75 14.20
CA GLU A 111 -11.51 4.02 14.94
C GLU A 111 -12.84 4.52 15.52
N SER A 112 -13.96 4.35 14.82
CA SER A 112 -15.27 4.78 15.29
C SER A 112 -15.80 3.97 16.49
N ASN A 113 -15.21 2.80 16.75
CA ASN A 113 -15.55 1.96 17.90
C ASN A 113 -14.71 2.27 19.14
N ASP A 114 -13.61 3.04 18.99
CA ASP A 114 -12.75 3.41 20.09
C ASP A 114 -13.39 4.52 20.92
N GLY A 115 -13.56 4.27 22.22
CA GLY A 115 -14.03 5.25 23.16
C GLY A 115 -12.90 6.20 23.57
N PHE A 116 -13.24 7.45 23.86
CA PHE A 116 -12.31 8.39 24.45
C PHE A 116 -12.32 8.23 25.97
N VAL A 117 -11.14 8.11 26.59
CA VAL A 117 -11.03 8.07 28.05
C VAL A 117 -10.92 9.52 28.53
N SER A 118 -11.91 10.01 29.29
CA SER A 118 -11.90 11.31 29.90
C SER A 118 -10.85 11.42 31.01
N GLU A 119 -10.46 12.63 31.41
CA GLU A 119 -9.52 12.86 32.52
C GLU A 119 -9.96 12.20 33.84
N ASN A 120 -11.24 11.92 33.99
CA ASN A 120 -11.82 11.24 35.15
C ASN A 120 -11.80 9.71 35.05
N GLY A 121 -11.22 9.13 33.99
CA GLY A 121 -11.17 7.68 33.77
C GLY A 121 -12.47 7.06 33.25
N GLU A 122 -13.49 7.87 32.94
CA GLU A 122 -14.70 7.39 32.30
C GLU A 122 -14.51 7.25 30.79
N VAL A 123 -15.00 6.14 30.23
CA VAL A 123 -14.95 5.89 28.79
C VAL A 123 -16.15 6.57 28.14
N GLU A 124 -15.91 7.73 27.55
CA GLU A 124 -16.92 8.39 26.72
C GLU A 124 -16.94 7.76 25.32
N LYS A 125 -18.04 7.11 25.00
CA LYS A 125 -18.29 6.63 23.63
C LYS A 125 -18.83 7.79 22.80
N TRP A 126 -18.23 8.02 21.66
CA TRP A 126 -18.76 9.01 20.70
C TRP A 126 -20.23 8.75 20.39
N VAL A 127 -21.07 9.75 20.57
CA VAL A 127 -22.53 9.69 20.36
C VAL A 127 -22.88 9.84 18.87
N GLY A 128 -22.12 9.30 18.00
CA GLY A 128 -22.40 9.24 16.57
C GLY A 128 -22.08 7.85 16.08
N LYS A 129 -22.96 6.89 16.38
CA LYS A 129 -22.80 5.56 15.79
C LYS A 129 -22.84 5.69 14.28
N VAL A 130 -21.69 5.47 13.66
CA VAL A 130 -21.60 5.28 12.22
C VAL A 130 -22.54 4.13 11.85
N ASN A 131 -23.52 4.39 11.00
CA ASN A 131 -24.43 3.35 10.52
C ASN A 131 -23.61 2.43 9.59
N LYS A 132 -23.19 1.26 10.12
CA LYS A 132 -22.39 0.28 9.40
C LYS A 132 -23.03 -0.16 8.09
N ASP A 133 -24.35 -0.33 8.07
CA ASP A 133 -25.06 -0.79 6.89
C ASP A 133 -25.00 0.24 5.75
N LYS A 134 -25.15 1.53 6.08
CA LYS A 134 -24.97 2.60 5.09
C LYS A 134 -23.53 2.73 4.59
N VAL A 135 -22.55 2.59 5.47
CA VAL A 135 -21.13 2.61 5.08
C VAL A 135 -20.82 1.45 4.15
N GLU A 136 -21.34 0.26 4.44
CA GLU A 136 -21.15 -0.92 3.62
C GLU A 136 -21.81 -0.76 2.24
N GLU A 137 -23.03 -0.21 2.18
CA GLU A 137 -23.71 0.10 0.92
C GLU A 137 -22.92 1.09 0.06
N TYR A 138 -22.48 2.22 0.64
CA TYR A 138 -21.65 3.20 -0.09
C TYR A 138 -20.32 2.63 -0.52
N THR A 139 -19.71 1.77 0.29
CA THR A 139 -18.47 1.07 -0.04
C THR A 139 -18.66 0.17 -1.25
N GLN A 140 -19.73 -0.61 -1.30
CA GLN A 140 -20.04 -1.46 -2.44
C GLN A 140 -20.32 -0.66 -3.71
N GLN A 141 -21.05 0.45 -3.61
CA GLN A 141 -21.29 1.33 -4.75
C GLN A 141 -19.98 1.92 -5.30
N ALA A 142 -19.08 2.37 -4.42
CA ALA A 142 -17.78 2.89 -4.83
C ALA A 142 -16.90 1.82 -5.48
N ILE A 143 -16.86 0.61 -4.95
CA ILE A 143 -16.12 -0.52 -5.53
C ILE A 143 -16.68 -0.89 -6.90
N THR A 144 -17.99 -0.99 -7.04
CA THR A 144 -18.65 -1.28 -8.32
C THR A 144 -18.31 -0.21 -9.36
N TYR A 145 -18.30 1.05 -8.97
CA TYR A 145 -17.88 2.14 -9.86
C TYR A 145 -16.42 2.00 -10.28
N LEU A 146 -15.51 1.73 -9.36
CA LEU A 146 -14.08 1.54 -9.69
C LEU A 146 -13.87 0.34 -10.61
N GLU A 147 -14.57 -0.77 -10.38
CA GLU A 147 -14.52 -1.94 -11.25
C GLU A 147 -15.05 -1.65 -12.66
N SER A 148 -16.04 -0.78 -12.78
CA SER A 148 -16.57 -0.36 -14.08
C SER A 148 -15.57 0.42 -14.94
N LEU A 149 -14.53 1.01 -14.32
CA LEU A 149 -13.46 1.75 -15.01
C LEU A 149 -12.40 0.83 -15.63
N LYS A 150 -12.41 -0.46 -15.30
CA LYS A 150 -11.52 -1.45 -15.92
C LYS A 150 -11.90 -1.67 -17.38
N GLN A 151 -10.88 -1.88 -18.22
CA GLN A 151 -11.02 -2.19 -19.64
C GLN A 151 -10.71 -3.66 -19.91
#